data_73c239ce84542a35f6d05407cd27618b
#
_entry.id   73c239ce84542a35f6d05407cd27618b
#
_cell.length_a   1.000
_cell.length_b   1.000
_cell.length_c   1.000
_cell.angle_alpha   90.00
_cell.angle_beta   90.00
_cell.angle_gamma   90.00
#
_symmetry.space_group_name_H-M   'P 1'
#
loop_
_entity.id
_entity.type
_entity.pdbx_description
1 polymer ?
#
loop_
_entity_poly.entity_id
_entity_poly.type
_entity_poly.pdbx_seq_one_letter_code
_entity_poly.pdbx_strand_id
1 'polypeptide(L)'
;MARIIRIAAAQSGPVLRSETRVQTLQRLISMLQDAASAGADLIVFTECALTPFFSHWWIEDEAELDTYYEDAVPGVTTQALFEEAQRLQIGVHLGYAERCVRNGRKRRFNSSVLVDAQGDVIGRFRKIHLPGHADHRPD
;
A
#
# COMPACT_ATOMS: atom_id res chain seq x y z
N MET A 1 -14.95 -24.89 16.84
CA MET A 1 -15.35 -23.54 17.30
C MET A 1 -15.11 -22.55 16.17
N ALA A 2 -16.03 -21.61 15.92
CA ALA A 2 -15.82 -20.57 14.94
C ALA A 2 -14.74 -19.59 15.46
N ARG A 3 -13.77 -19.23 14.60
CA ARG A 3 -12.77 -18.20 14.89
C ARG A 3 -13.38 -16.85 14.50
N ILE A 4 -13.39 -15.90 15.42
CA ILE A 4 -13.79 -14.52 15.15
C ILE A 4 -12.53 -13.73 14.83
N ILE A 5 -12.55 -12.97 13.74
CA ILE A 5 -11.49 -12.03 13.34
C ILE A 5 -12.09 -10.64 13.29
N ARG A 6 -11.48 -9.67 13.98
CA ARG A 6 -11.84 -8.26 13.93
C ARG A 6 -10.99 -7.56 12.88
N ILE A 7 -11.65 -6.91 11.92
CA ILE A 7 -10.98 -6.22 10.82
C ILE A 7 -11.26 -4.73 10.93
N ALA A 8 -10.21 -3.92 10.92
CA ALA A 8 -10.29 -2.47 10.80
C ALA A 8 -10.16 -2.05 9.34
N ALA A 9 -11.13 -1.31 8.82
CA ALA A 9 -11.06 -0.67 7.51
C ALA A 9 -10.47 0.73 7.66
N ALA A 10 -9.26 0.94 7.16
CA ALA A 10 -8.55 2.20 7.29
C ALA A 10 -8.87 3.14 6.13
N GLN A 11 -9.68 4.15 6.39
CA GLN A 11 -10.00 5.21 5.43
C GLN A 11 -9.01 6.37 5.59
N SER A 12 -7.83 6.27 4.94
CA SER A 12 -6.69 7.17 5.15
C SER A 12 -6.88 8.59 4.57
N GLY A 13 -7.93 8.81 3.79
CA GLY A 13 -8.08 10.03 3.01
C GLY A 13 -7.08 10.09 1.84
N PRO A 14 -7.10 11.17 1.03
CA PRO A 14 -6.20 11.34 -0.09
C PRO A 14 -4.77 11.62 0.38
N VAL A 15 -3.79 11.08 -0.36
CA VAL A 15 -2.40 11.51 -0.27
C VAL A 15 -2.23 12.69 -1.24
N LEU A 16 -1.75 13.83 -0.73
CA LEU A 16 -1.52 15.01 -1.57
C LEU A 16 -0.21 14.87 -2.35
N ARG A 17 -0.11 15.49 -3.53
CA ARG A 17 1.13 15.51 -4.34
C ARG A 17 2.31 16.14 -3.60
N SER A 18 2.03 17.08 -2.70
CA SER A 18 3.04 17.74 -1.84
C SER A 18 3.42 16.93 -0.61
N GLU A 19 2.71 15.84 -0.32
CA GLU A 19 2.94 15.01 0.86
C GLU A 19 4.12 14.07 0.64
N THR A 20 5.04 14.06 1.60
CA THR A 20 6.19 13.17 1.54
C THR A 20 5.80 11.73 1.92
N ARG A 21 6.56 10.76 1.43
CA ARG A 21 6.37 9.34 1.80
C ARG A 21 6.41 9.14 3.31
N VAL A 22 7.28 9.86 4.01
CA VAL A 22 7.38 9.81 5.48
C VAL A 22 6.10 10.26 6.16
N GLN A 23 5.51 11.37 5.71
CA GLN A 23 4.25 11.88 6.26
C GLN A 23 3.10 10.89 6.03
N THR A 24 3.02 10.32 4.82
CA THR A 24 2.03 9.28 4.51
C THR A 24 2.20 8.07 5.44
N LEU A 25 3.43 7.55 5.59
CA LEU A 25 3.69 6.41 6.48
C LEU A 25 3.36 6.70 7.93
N GLN A 26 3.69 7.88 8.43
CA GLN A 26 3.34 8.29 9.80
C GLN A 26 1.83 8.25 10.03
N ARG A 27 1.04 8.72 9.06
CA ARG A 27 -0.42 8.64 9.10
C ARG A 27 -0.92 7.19 9.12
N LEU A 28 -0.37 6.32 8.26
CA LEU A 28 -0.75 4.91 8.23
C LEU A 28 -0.38 4.20 9.55
N ILE A 29 0.79 4.51 10.13
CA ILE A 29 1.23 3.98 11.44
C ILE A 29 0.28 4.43 12.55
N SER A 30 -0.15 5.69 12.57
CA SER A 30 -1.13 6.17 13.55
C SER A 30 -2.44 5.39 13.46
N MET A 31 -2.96 5.18 12.24
CA MET A 31 -4.18 4.39 12.03
C MET A 31 -4.01 2.93 12.45
N LEU A 32 -2.83 2.35 12.22
CA LEU A 32 -2.48 1.00 12.68
C LEU A 32 -2.53 0.90 14.21
N GLN A 33 -1.97 1.89 14.91
CA GLN A 33 -1.97 1.95 16.38
C GLN A 33 -3.39 2.08 16.93
N ASP A 34 -4.23 2.92 16.30
CA ASP A 34 -5.64 3.07 16.66
C ASP A 34 -6.40 1.76 16.47
N ALA A 35 -6.20 1.07 15.34
CA ALA A 35 -6.82 -0.22 15.05
C ALA A 35 -6.41 -1.29 16.07
N ALA A 36 -5.12 -1.38 16.40
CA ALA A 36 -4.62 -2.31 17.40
C ALA A 36 -5.20 -2.01 18.80
N SER A 37 -5.28 -0.73 19.16
CA SER A 37 -5.88 -0.29 20.43
C SER A 37 -7.38 -0.62 20.52
N ALA A 38 -8.08 -0.65 19.39
CA ALA A 38 -9.47 -1.09 19.29
C ALA A 38 -9.62 -2.63 19.26
N GLY A 39 -8.52 -3.37 19.34
CA GLY A 39 -8.52 -4.83 19.36
C GLY A 39 -8.74 -5.48 17.98
N ALA A 40 -8.34 -4.82 16.90
CA ALA A 40 -8.37 -5.42 15.57
C ALA A 40 -7.26 -6.45 15.40
N ASP A 41 -7.57 -7.54 14.71
CA ASP A 41 -6.60 -8.59 14.34
C ASP A 41 -5.93 -8.30 12.98
N LEU A 42 -6.59 -7.49 12.15
CA LEU A 42 -6.14 -7.10 10.81
C LEU A 42 -6.57 -5.67 10.51
N ILE A 43 -5.65 -4.87 9.97
CA ILE A 43 -5.98 -3.59 9.35
C ILE A 43 -5.91 -3.71 7.83
N VAL A 44 -6.90 -3.14 7.13
CA VAL A 44 -6.98 -3.10 5.66
C VAL A 44 -6.88 -1.65 5.22
N PHE A 45 -5.76 -1.31 4.57
CA PHE A 45 -5.55 -0.01 3.94
C PHE A 45 -6.11 0.02 2.52
N THR A 46 -6.29 1.23 2.01
CA THR A 46 -6.84 1.48 0.67
C THR A 46 -5.92 1.04 -0.46
N GLU A 47 -6.47 0.98 -1.67
CA GLU A 47 -5.71 0.87 -2.91
C GLU A 47 -4.70 2.03 -3.02
N CYS A 48 -3.45 1.74 -3.45
CA CYS A 48 -2.38 2.73 -3.59
C CYS A 48 -2.19 3.64 -2.36
N ALA A 49 -2.29 3.07 -1.16
CA ALA A 49 -2.29 3.81 0.11
C ALA A 49 -1.05 4.67 0.37
N LEU A 50 0.04 4.41 -0.38
CA LEU A 50 1.33 5.09 -0.20
C LEU A 50 1.51 6.30 -1.12
N THR A 51 0.58 6.55 -2.06
CA THR A 51 0.77 7.55 -3.12
C THR A 51 -0.48 8.38 -3.32
N PRO A 52 -0.35 9.59 -3.90
CA PRO A 52 -1.47 10.24 -4.56
C PRO A 52 -2.07 9.29 -5.61
N PHE A 53 -3.29 9.57 -6.06
CA PHE A 53 -3.90 8.80 -7.14
C PHE A 53 -3.36 9.25 -8.50
N PHE A 54 -2.05 9.07 -8.69
CA PHE A 54 -1.25 9.54 -9.83
C PHE A 54 -1.68 8.90 -11.17
N SER A 55 -2.42 7.81 -11.15
CA SER A 55 -2.92 7.13 -12.36
C SER A 55 -3.88 8.01 -13.19
N HIS A 56 -4.39 9.11 -12.63
CA HIS A 56 -5.18 10.12 -13.34
C HIS A 56 -4.34 11.21 -13.98
N TRP A 57 -3.04 11.27 -13.67
CA TRP A 57 -2.18 12.31 -14.19
C TRP A 57 -1.48 11.87 -15.48
N TRP A 58 -1.31 12.80 -16.39
CA TRP A 58 -0.42 12.61 -17.52
C TRP A 58 1.02 12.90 -17.07
N ILE A 59 1.81 11.84 -16.88
CA ILE A 59 3.21 11.93 -16.47
C ILE A 59 4.07 11.39 -17.61
N GLU A 60 4.79 12.28 -18.29
CA GLU A 60 5.68 11.92 -19.40
C GLU A 60 7.07 11.49 -18.91
N ASP A 61 7.52 12.06 -17.80
CA ASP A 61 8.81 11.72 -17.22
C ASP A 61 8.75 10.37 -16.48
N GLU A 62 9.42 9.38 -17.05
CA GLU A 62 9.55 8.04 -16.48
C GLU A 62 10.21 8.05 -15.09
N ALA A 63 11.14 9.00 -14.83
CA ALA A 63 11.78 9.11 -13.53
C ALA A 63 10.81 9.66 -12.48
N GLU A 64 9.99 10.66 -12.82
CA GLU A 64 8.91 11.13 -11.95
C GLU A 64 7.92 10.00 -11.70
N LEU A 65 7.46 9.31 -12.73
CA LEU A 65 6.51 8.21 -12.61
C LEU A 65 7.03 7.11 -11.68
N ASP A 66 8.31 6.77 -11.78
CA ASP A 66 8.93 5.74 -10.94
C ASP A 66 8.96 6.10 -9.45
N THR A 67 8.88 7.38 -9.08
CA THR A 67 8.84 7.81 -7.66
C THR A 67 7.59 7.37 -6.92
N TYR A 68 6.51 7.03 -7.64
CA TYR A 68 5.26 6.56 -7.05
C TYR A 68 5.24 5.04 -6.81
N TYR A 69 6.24 4.31 -7.31
CA TYR A 69 6.27 2.85 -7.23
C TYR A 69 7.25 2.36 -6.16
N GLU A 70 6.90 1.22 -5.56
CA GLU A 70 7.75 0.49 -4.63
C GLU A 70 8.36 -0.74 -5.33
N ASP A 71 9.65 -0.98 -5.12
CA ASP A 71 10.32 -2.19 -5.64
C ASP A 71 10.01 -3.43 -4.79
N ALA A 72 9.69 -3.22 -3.52
CA ALA A 72 9.28 -4.27 -2.59
C ALA A 72 8.37 -3.71 -1.49
N VAL A 73 7.37 -4.49 -1.09
CA VAL A 73 6.55 -4.26 0.11
C VAL A 73 6.32 -5.62 0.80
N PRO A 74 6.70 -5.79 2.07
CA PRO A 74 7.55 -4.91 2.88
C PRO A 74 8.89 -4.62 2.22
N GLY A 75 9.42 -3.41 2.43
CA GLY A 75 10.67 -2.93 1.86
C GLY A 75 11.19 -1.73 2.64
N VAL A 76 12.34 -1.20 2.24
CA VAL A 76 13.04 -0.12 2.96
C VAL A 76 12.13 1.07 3.27
N THR A 77 11.30 1.47 2.32
CA THR A 77 10.38 2.61 2.46
C THR A 77 9.21 2.34 3.40
N THR A 78 8.80 1.07 3.55
CA THR A 78 7.62 0.68 4.33
C THR A 78 7.97 -0.08 5.60
N GLN A 79 9.24 -0.31 5.86
CA GLN A 79 9.75 -1.13 6.98
C GLN A 79 9.13 -0.72 8.32
N ALA A 80 9.12 0.57 8.63
CA ALA A 80 8.60 1.07 9.92
C ALA A 80 7.13 0.71 10.16
N LEU A 81 6.30 0.68 9.11
CA LEU A 81 4.89 0.27 9.21
C LEU A 81 4.77 -1.20 9.61
N PHE A 82 5.55 -2.08 8.96
CA PHE A 82 5.46 -3.52 9.22
C PHE A 82 6.14 -3.94 10.51
N GLU A 83 7.23 -3.26 10.93
CA GLU A 83 7.84 -3.45 12.25
C GLU A 83 6.86 -3.07 13.37
N GLU A 84 6.14 -1.95 13.20
CA GLU A 84 5.13 -1.54 14.17
C GLU A 84 3.94 -2.52 14.19
N ALA A 85 3.51 -3.01 13.03
CA ALA A 85 2.46 -4.03 12.95
C ALA A 85 2.84 -5.32 13.68
N GLN A 86 4.08 -5.79 13.50
CA GLN A 86 4.61 -6.95 14.19
C GLN A 86 4.70 -6.72 15.70
N ARG A 87 5.18 -5.53 16.12
CA ARG A 87 5.23 -5.16 17.53
C ARG A 87 3.85 -5.16 18.21
N LEU A 88 2.82 -4.72 17.47
CA LEU A 88 1.44 -4.67 17.92
C LEU A 88 0.68 -6.00 17.72
N GLN A 89 1.29 -6.99 17.10
CA GLN A 89 0.71 -8.29 16.77
C GLN A 89 -0.59 -8.17 15.96
N ILE A 90 -0.62 -7.28 14.97
CA ILE A 90 -1.75 -7.06 14.08
C ILE A 90 -1.35 -7.32 12.61
N GLY A 91 -2.17 -8.05 11.87
CA GLY A 91 -1.97 -8.25 10.44
C GLY A 91 -2.23 -6.97 9.63
N VAL A 92 -1.61 -6.86 8.45
CA VAL A 92 -1.73 -5.70 7.56
C VAL A 92 -2.05 -6.14 6.14
N HIS A 93 -3.11 -5.59 5.55
CA HIS A 93 -3.32 -5.58 4.11
C HIS A 93 -3.04 -4.18 3.58
N LEU A 94 -2.12 -4.06 2.61
CA LEU A 94 -1.70 -2.79 2.03
C LEU A 94 -1.77 -2.84 0.50
N GLY A 95 -2.52 -1.92 -0.10
CA GLY A 95 -2.51 -1.66 -1.54
C GLY A 95 -1.37 -0.69 -1.91
N TYR A 96 -0.63 -0.98 -2.98
CA TYR A 96 0.50 -0.17 -3.42
C TYR A 96 0.77 -0.27 -4.92
N ALA A 97 1.45 0.74 -5.46
CA ALA A 97 1.99 0.70 -6.81
C ALA A 97 3.32 -0.06 -6.79
N GLU A 98 3.39 -1.18 -7.51
CA GLU A 98 4.56 -2.07 -7.54
C GLU A 98 5.37 -1.88 -8.82
N ARG A 99 6.68 -1.77 -8.68
CA ARG A 99 7.63 -1.83 -9.79
C ARG A 99 8.51 -3.06 -9.65
N CYS A 100 8.71 -3.79 -10.72
CA CYS A 100 9.71 -4.85 -10.75
C CYS A 100 10.39 -4.95 -12.13
N VAL A 101 11.55 -5.59 -12.17
CA VAL A 101 12.23 -5.94 -13.42
C VAL A 101 12.05 -7.43 -13.66
N ARG A 102 11.46 -7.79 -14.81
CA ARG A 102 11.29 -9.17 -15.22
C ARG A 102 11.81 -9.36 -16.65
N ASN A 103 12.74 -10.29 -16.83
CA ASN A 103 13.42 -10.54 -18.12
C ASN A 103 14.03 -9.26 -18.72
N GLY A 104 14.71 -8.46 -17.91
CA GLY A 104 15.33 -7.19 -18.31
C GLY A 104 14.34 -6.06 -18.65
N ARG A 105 13.03 -6.26 -18.44
CA ARG A 105 12.01 -5.26 -18.71
C ARG A 105 11.37 -4.77 -17.42
N LYS A 106 11.29 -3.44 -17.27
CA LYS A 106 10.55 -2.79 -16.21
C LYS A 106 9.03 -3.08 -16.37
N ARG A 107 8.39 -3.47 -15.28
CA ARG A 107 6.96 -3.72 -15.19
C ARG A 107 6.39 -2.97 -13.99
N ARG A 108 5.19 -2.44 -14.15
CA ARG A 108 4.45 -1.70 -13.12
C ARG A 108 3.10 -2.36 -12.92
N PHE A 109 2.68 -2.49 -11.67
CA PHE A 109 1.43 -3.15 -11.28
C PHE A 109 0.73 -2.36 -10.18
N ASN A 110 -0.58 -2.49 -10.16
CA ASN A 110 -1.39 -2.16 -8.99
C ASN A 110 -1.49 -3.44 -8.16
N SER A 111 -0.91 -3.42 -6.98
CA SER A 111 -0.67 -4.62 -6.17
C SER A 111 -1.18 -4.46 -4.75
N SER A 112 -1.39 -5.57 -4.08
CA SER A 112 -1.58 -5.61 -2.65
C SER A 112 -0.76 -6.72 -2.00
N VAL A 113 -0.44 -6.51 -0.73
CA VAL A 113 0.24 -7.50 0.11
C VAL A 113 -0.58 -7.73 1.37
N LEU A 114 -0.61 -8.97 1.81
CA LEU A 114 -1.14 -9.38 3.11
C LEU A 114 0.01 -9.93 3.95
N VAL A 115 0.22 -9.30 5.11
CA VAL A 115 1.25 -9.66 6.08
C VAL A 115 0.54 -10.04 7.38
N ASP A 116 0.94 -11.13 7.98
CA ASP A 116 0.35 -11.58 9.25
C ASP A 116 0.94 -10.84 10.47
N ALA A 117 0.41 -11.17 11.65
CA ALA A 117 0.85 -10.56 12.91
C ALA A 117 2.30 -10.91 13.31
N GLN A 118 2.90 -11.91 12.69
CA GLN A 118 4.30 -12.30 12.87
C GLN A 118 5.26 -11.56 11.95
N GLY A 119 4.71 -10.82 10.96
CA GLY A 119 5.47 -10.09 9.96
C GLY A 119 5.74 -10.90 8.68
N ASP A 120 5.14 -12.09 8.57
CA ASP A 120 5.30 -12.95 7.40
C ASP A 120 4.35 -12.55 6.28
N VAL A 121 4.86 -12.48 5.06
CA VAL A 121 4.03 -12.24 3.88
C VAL A 121 3.27 -13.50 3.52
N ILE A 122 1.97 -13.50 3.78
CA ILE A 122 1.09 -14.64 3.53
C ILE A 122 0.29 -14.55 2.23
N GLY A 123 0.31 -13.38 1.57
CA GLY A 123 -0.35 -13.20 0.28
C GLY A 123 0.13 -11.98 -0.48
N ARG A 124 0.16 -12.10 -1.83
CA ARG A 124 0.38 -11.00 -2.77
C ARG A 124 -0.62 -11.13 -3.91
N PHE A 125 -1.14 -9.99 -4.35
CA PHE A 125 -2.05 -9.94 -5.48
C PHE A 125 -1.68 -8.77 -6.39
N ARG A 126 -1.71 -9.00 -7.70
CA ARG A 126 -1.60 -7.97 -8.73
C ARG A 126 -2.93 -7.84 -9.44
N LYS A 127 -3.49 -6.65 -9.45
CA LYS A 127 -4.78 -6.35 -10.08
C LYS A 127 -4.73 -6.69 -11.56
N ILE A 128 -5.68 -7.51 -12.02
CA ILE A 128 -5.72 -8.01 -13.40
C ILE A 128 -6.46 -7.03 -14.29
N HIS A 129 -7.62 -6.55 -13.84
CA HIS A 129 -8.47 -5.63 -14.60
C HIS A 129 -8.29 -4.22 -14.08
N LEU A 130 -7.48 -3.42 -14.76
CA LEU A 130 -7.30 -2.00 -14.45
C LEU A 130 -8.36 -1.19 -15.18
N PRO A 131 -9.04 -0.23 -14.52
CA PRO A 131 -9.96 0.69 -15.20
C PRO A 131 -9.18 1.70 -16.06
N GLY A 132 -9.85 2.29 -17.05
CA GLY A 132 -9.37 3.49 -17.74
C GLY A 132 -8.28 3.29 -18.78
N HIS A 133 -8.06 2.10 -19.30
CA HIS A 133 -7.03 1.86 -20.32
C HIS A 133 -7.23 2.61 -21.64
N ALA A 134 -8.45 3.03 -21.93
CA ALA A 134 -8.80 3.74 -23.16
C ALA A 134 -9.07 5.24 -22.95
N ASP A 135 -9.18 5.68 -21.70
CA ASP A 135 -9.56 7.05 -21.37
C ASP A 135 -8.34 7.81 -20.88
N HIS A 136 -7.59 8.40 -21.80
CA HIS A 136 -6.69 9.49 -21.48
C HIS A 136 -7.52 10.71 -21.10
N ARG A 137 -7.51 11.06 -19.84
CA ARG A 137 -7.99 12.35 -19.39
C ARG A 137 -6.79 13.21 -19.05
N PRO A 138 -6.41 14.16 -19.92
CA PRO A 138 -5.49 15.21 -19.54
C PRO A 138 -6.24 16.13 -18.58
N ASP A 139 -5.81 16.20 -17.35
CA ASP A 139 -6.24 17.24 -16.38
C ASP A 139 -5.11 18.23 -16.22
#